data_6e3af48b35958150b555f3bbadd4f2b2
#
_entry.id   6e3af48b35958150b555f3bbadd4f2b2
#
_cell.length_a   1.000
_cell.length_b   1.000
_cell.length_c   1.000
_cell.angle_alpha   90.00
_cell.angle_beta   90.00
_cell.angle_gamma   90.00
#
_symmetry.space_group_name_H-M   'P 1'
#
loop_
_entity.id
_entity.type
_entity.pdbx_description
1 polymer ?
#
loop_
_entity_poly.entity_id
_entity_poly.type
_entity_poly.pdbx_seq_one_letter_code
_entity_poly.pdbx_strand_id
1 'polypeptide(L)'
;KHGFKFEDLFESAKLKELTQKFYTYYNTSNQSSYERFSRYRDVNGEGYNELDTSNVIIESARYLDSFIVDLFGIKFEANALKNENDTEREILKVRSDFMIKKVFKKFKPADLASIRFSELNSKAELMKNQLFPELPWKSDEEKATAFMIRTLDDMEQHLRNHLEVMPNGFVFDTKLFEQAKEYFHKTTTISGLKTFTDNITLSDVKNPNGTVEQLRVYEFLKNVIDMIQKWCYARMVDSAEKHKINEWALFHQPMNLNYNDLIHNKIETEGIPEKIYGEEETLRRRDGFKLTDSRYDNRKVMGEVEYCVFCHERG
;
A
#
# COMPACT_ATOMS: atom_id res chain seq x y z
N LYS A 1 -2.40 30.57 17.08
CA LYS A 1 -2.54 31.61 16.04
C LYS A 1 -3.97 32.16 15.98
N HIS A 2 -4.30 33.01 15.03
CA HIS A 2 -5.61 33.67 14.85
C HIS A 2 -6.10 34.50 16.05
N GLY A 3 -5.21 34.90 16.97
CA GLY A 3 -5.54 35.69 18.17
C GLY A 3 -6.16 34.88 19.30
N PHE A 4 -6.10 33.53 19.24
CA PHE A 4 -6.58 32.64 20.30
C PHE A 4 -5.42 32.09 21.12
N LYS A 5 -5.67 31.97 22.42
CA LYS A 5 -4.87 31.21 23.38
C LYS A 5 -5.49 29.87 23.65
N PHE A 6 -4.74 28.96 24.24
CA PHE A 6 -5.23 27.61 24.56
C PHE A 6 -6.44 27.63 25.51
N GLU A 7 -6.42 28.56 26.48
CA GLU A 7 -7.49 28.74 27.47
C GLU A 7 -8.80 29.17 26.83
N ASP A 8 -8.76 29.92 25.71
CA ASP A 8 -9.94 30.40 24.97
C ASP A 8 -10.76 29.23 24.39
N LEU A 9 -10.13 28.05 24.17
CA LEU A 9 -10.80 26.86 23.62
C LEU A 9 -11.78 26.23 24.63
N PHE A 10 -11.73 26.60 25.89
CA PHE A 10 -12.66 26.14 26.92
C PHE A 10 -13.84 27.11 27.11
N GLU A 11 -13.86 28.23 26.40
CA GLU A 11 -14.93 29.23 26.48
C GLU A 11 -15.88 29.12 25.30
N SER A 12 -17.16 28.84 25.57
CA SER A 12 -18.18 28.66 24.52
C SER A 12 -18.31 29.85 23.56
N ALA A 13 -18.18 31.09 24.08
CA ALA A 13 -18.23 32.29 23.24
C ALA A 13 -17.02 32.36 22.29
N LYS A 14 -15.84 32.00 22.78
CA LYS A 14 -14.59 31.96 21.98
C LYS A 14 -14.63 30.86 20.94
N LEU A 15 -15.20 29.69 21.24
CA LEU A 15 -15.38 28.62 20.24
C LEU A 15 -16.31 29.05 19.10
N LYS A 16 -17.37 29.80 19.39
CA LYS A 16 -18.23 30.39 18.35
C LYS A 16 -17.46 31.39 17.47
N GLU A 17 -16.64 32.22 18.05
CA GLU A 17 -15.78 33.16 17.33
C GLU A 17 -14.78 32.40 16.44
N LEU A 18 -14.15 31.33 16.95
CA LEU A 18 -13.21 30.50 16.23
C LEU A 18 -13.90 29.83 15.03
N THR A 19 -15.14 29.33 15.22
CA THR A 19 -15.95 28.74 14.15
C THR A 19 -16.20 29.74 13.02
N GLN A 20 -16.52 31.00 13.35
CA GLN A 20 -16.69 32.05 12.32
C GLN A 20 -15.39 32.35 11.57
N LYS A 21 -14.25 32.33 12.27
CA LYS A 21 -12.93 32.47 11.61
C LYS A 21 -12.63 31.30 10.67
N PHE A 22 -12.99 30.07 11.05
CA PHE A 22 -12.89 28.92 10.15
C PHE A 22 -13.76 29.11 8.90
N TYR A 23 -15.00 29.54 9.04
CA TYR A 23 -15.88 29.77 7.89
C TYR A 23 -15.33 30.85 6.96
N THR A 24 -14.79 31.92 7.51
CA THR A 24 -14.12 32.98 6.72
C THR A 24 -12.90 32.40 5.99
N TYR A 25 -12.05 31.66 6.70
CA TYR A 25 -10.88 30.99 6.12
C TYR A 25 -11.28 30.04 4.97
N TYR A 26 -12.31 29.20 5.19
CA TYR A 26 -12.77 28.23 4.20
C TYR A 26 -13.32 28.94 2.96
N ASN A 27 -14.19 29.92 3.14
CA ASN A 27 -14.74 30.72 2.04
C ASN A 27 -13.65 31.42 1.20
N THR A 28 -12.66 32.00 1.87
CA THR A 28 -11.53 32.65 1.20
C THR A 28 -10.65 31.66 0.45
N SER A 29 -10.47 30.44 1.00
CA SER A 29 -9.64 29.40 0.39
C SER A 29 -10.31 28.76 -0.82
N ASN A 30 -11.63 28.53 -0.79
CA ASN A 30 -12.41 27.97 -1.87
C ASN A 30 -13.90 28.29 -1.71
N GLN A 31 -14.33 29.39 -2.34
CA GLN A 31 -15.70 29.87 -2.25
C GLN A 31 -16.73 28.83 -2.71
N SER A 32 -16.51 28.17 -3.85
CA SER A 32 -17.45 27.20 -4.43
C SER A 32 -17.66 25.99 -3.50
N SER A 33 -16.57 25.50 -2.88
CA SER A 33 -16.64 24.40 -1.91
C SER A 33 -17.33 24.84 -0.62
N TYR A 34 -17.04 26.04 -0.13
CA TYR A 34 -17.69 26.60 1.05
C TYR A 34 -19.20 26.79 0.83
N GLU A 35 -19.64 27.24 -0.33
CA GLU A 35 -21.07 27.40 -0.65
C GLU A 35 -21.81 26.04 -0.66
N ARG A 36 -21.18 24.95 -1.13
CA ARG A 36 -21.75 23.60 -1.03
C ARG A 36 -21.88 23.16 0.42
N PHE A 37 -20.82 23.34 1.21
CA PHE A 37 -20.81 23.05 2.65
C PHE A 37 -21.88 23.86 3.39
N SER A 38 -21.98 25.18 3.14
CA SER A 38 -22.96 26.05 3.78
C SER A 38 -24.38 25.59 3.48
N ARG A 39 -24.70 25.29 2.22
CA ARG A 39 -26.03 24.77 1.84
C ARG A 39 -26.34 23.46 2.56
N TYR A 40 -25.39 22.51 2.58
CA TYR A 40 -25.57 21.24 3.29
C TYR A 40 -25.87 21.46 4.77
N ARG A 41 -25.12 22.32 5.43
CA ARG A 41 -25.31 22.68 6.84
C ARG A 41 -26.65 23.37 7.09
N ASP A 42 -27.03 24.32 6.23
CA ASP A 42 -28.24 25.13 6.41
C ASP A 42 -29.54 24.30 6.28
N VAL A 43 -29.49 23.23 5.51
CA VAL A 43 -30.59 22.24 5.40
C VAL A 43 -30.39 21.01 6.30
N ASN A 44 -29.34 21.01 7.11
CA ASN A 44 -28.97 19.88 7.98
C ASN A 44 -28.87 18.53 7.25
N GLY A 45 -28.37 18.56 6.01
CA GLY A 45 -28.23 17.39 5.14
C GLY A 45 -29.52 16.95 4.44
N GLU A 46 -30.66 17.61 4.66
CA GLU A 46 -31.89 17.24 4.04
C GLU A 46 -31.83 17.39 2.51
N GLY A 47 -32.22 16.35 1.80
CA GLY A 47 -32.20 16.28 0.33
C GLY A 47 -30.86 15.85 -0.26
N TYR A 48 -29.85 15.55 0.56
CA TYR A 48 -28.59 14.97 0.12
C TYR A 48 -28.61 13.45 0.23
N ASN A 49 -28.10 12.75 -0.80
CA ASN A 49 -27.84 11.32 -0.71
C ASN A 49 -26.51 11.06 0.04
N GLU A 50 -26.22 9.80 0.33
CA GLU A 50 -25.03 9.41 1.10
C GLU A 50 -23.71 9.80 0.41
N LEU A 51 -23.65 9.66 -0.92
CA LEU A 51 -22.47 10.02 -1.71
C LEU A 51 -22.22 11.53 -1.68
N ASP A 52 -23.26 12.34 -1.89
CA ASP A 52 -23.18 13.80 -1.85
C ASP A 52 -22.81 14.29 -0.45
N THR A 53 -23.40 13.70 0.59
CA THR A 53 -23.03 13.95 1.99
C THR A 53 -21.55 13.65 2.25
N SER A 54 -21.07 12.48 1.85
CA SER A 54 -19.67 12.08 2.01
C SER A 54 -18.72 13.03 1.27
N ASN A 55 -19.07 13.41 0.05
CA ASN A 55 -18.26 14.33 -0.74
C ASN A 55 -18.12 15.71 -0.07
N VAL A 56 -19.24 16.26 0.44
CA VAL A 56 -19.23 17.55 1.14
C VAL A 56 -18.40 17.48 2.42
N ILE A 57 -18.56 16.42 3.22
CA ILE A 57 -17.83 16.23 4.47
C ILE A 57 -16.33 16.06 4.21
N ILE A 58 -15.94 15.17 3.28
CA ILE A 58 -14.53 14.91 2.96
C ILE A 58 -13.85 16.17 2.41
N GLU A 59 -14.53 16.90 1.55
CA GLU A 59 -13.98 18.13 0.99
C GLU A 59 -13.80 19.20 2.08
N SER A 60 -14.80 19.41 2.94
CA SER A 60 -14.73 20.40 4.02
C SER A 60 -13.69 20.04 5.09
N ALA A 61 -13.51 18.74 5.38
CA ALA A 61 -12.52 18.26 6.34
C ALA A 61 -11.09 18.69 5.99
N ARG A 62 -10.74 18.77 4.71
CA ARG A 62 -9.40 19.24 4.27
C ARG A 62 -9.11 20.69 4.67
N TYR A 63 -10.13 21.55 4.60
CA TYR A 63 -9.99 22.95 5.02
C TYR A 63 -9.96 23.08 6.53
N LEU A 64 -10.74 22.25 7.23
CA LEU A 64 -10.71 22.20 8.69
C LEU A 64 -9.36 21.70 9.20
N ASP A 65 -8.81 20.67 8.62
CA ASP A 65 -7.47 20.15 8.93
C ASP A 65 -6.42 21.26 8.78
N SER A 66 -6.38 21.91 7.61
CA SER A 66 -5.42 22.99 7.35
C SER A 66 -5.59 24.15 8.31
N PHE A 67 -6.81 24.51 8.69
CA PHE A 67 -7.11 25.56 9.65
C PHE A 67 -6.63 25.18 11.06
N ILE A 68 -6.86 23.94 11.50
CA ILE A 68 -6.41 23.43 12.80
C ILE A 68 -4.88 23.39 12.86
N VAL A 69 -4.23 22.87 11.82
CA VAL A 69 -2.77 22.85 11.69
C VAL A 69 -2.18 24.25 11.82
N ASP A 70 -2.80 25.24 11.18
CA ASP A 70 -2.36 26.63 11.29
C ASP A 70 -2.67 27.25 12.66
N LEU A 71 -3.84 26.97 13.24
CA LEU A 71 -4.24 27.43 14.56
C LEU A 71 -3.22 27.04 15.63
N PHE A 72 -2.82 25.78 15.67
CA PHE A 72 -1.86 25.25 16.62
C PHE A 72 -0.40 25.49 16.22
N GLY A 73 -0.14 25.85 14.97
CA GLY A 73 1.20 26.09 14.47
C GLY A 73 2.04 24.83 14.28
N ILE A 74 1.39 23.68 14.07
CA ILE A 74 1.99 22.34 13.96
C ILE A 74 2.19 21.88 12.51
N LYS A 75 2.40 22.79 11.59
CA LYS A 75 2.51 22.48 10.16
C LYS A 75 3.67 21.53 9.84
N PHE A 76 4.77 21.67 10.56
CA PHE A 76 5.93 20.81 10.38
C PHE A 76 5.63 19.37 10.80
N GLU A 77 5.07 19.21 11.99
CA GLU A 77 4.70 17.90 12.56
C GLU A 77 3.61 17.21 11.74
N ALA A 78 2.58 17.96 11.32
CA ALA A 78 1.51 17.44 10.47
C ALA A 78 2.04 16.97 9.11
N ASN A 79 2.95 17.74 8.48
CA ASN A 79 3.57 17.31 7.22
C ASN A 79 4.50 16.11 7.40
N ALA A 80 5.24 16.03 8.50
CA ALA A 80 6.09 14.88 8.79
C ALA A 80 5.24 13.60 8.93
N LEU A 81 4.16 13.66 9.71
CA LEU A 81 3.23 12.54 9.88
C LEU A 81 2.54 12.15 8.57
N LYS A 82 2.13 13.14 7.77
CA LYS A 82 1.54 12.87 6.45
C LYS A 82 2.51 12.13 5.55
N ASN A 83 3.76 12.58 5.47
CA ASN A 83 4.79 11.95 4.64
C ASN A 83 5.08 10.52 5.11
N GLU A 84 5.10 10.28 6.42
CA GLU A 84 5.23 8.94 7.00
C GLU A 84 4.07 8.05 6.57
N ASN A 85 2.83 8.51 6.76
CA ASN A 85 1.63 7.76 6.36
C ASN A 85 1.57 7.50 4.85
N ASP A 86 1.91 8.47 4.02
CA ASP A 86 1.93 8.30 2.57
C ASP A 86 2.97 7.25 2.16
N THR A 87 4.10 7.19 2.86
CA THR A 87 5.13 6.17 2.64
C THR A 87 4.66 4.76 3.04
N GLU A 88 4.01 4.63 4.18
CA GLU A 88 3.42 3.35 4.61
C GLU A 88 2.29 2.90 3.68
N ARG A 89 1.47 3.84 3.19
CA ARG A 89 0.41 3.57 2.22
C ARG A 89 0.94 2.99 0.91
N GLU A 90 2.15 3.35 0.48
CA GLU A 90 2.75 2.75 -0.72
C GLU A 90 2.99 1.24 -0.56
N ILE A 91 3.37 0.76 0.62
CA ILE A 91 3.48 -0.68 0.92
C ILE A 91 2.12 -1.38 0.72
N LEU A 92 1.05 -0.77 1.24
CA LEU A 92 -0.30 -1.32 1.14
C LEU A 92 -0.85 -1.29 -0.29
N LYS A 93 -0.51 -0.27 -1.07
CA LYS A 93 -0.82 -0.24 -2.51
C LYS A 93 -0.14 -1.38 -3.26
N VAL A 94 1.14 -1.63 -2.99
CA VAL A 94 1.86 -2.76 -3.61
C VAL A 94 1.23 -4.09 -3.19
N ARG A 95 0.82 -4.23 -1.93
CA ARG A 95 0.05 -5.40 -1.49
C ARG A 95 -1.22 -5.57 -2.33
N SER A 96 -2.04 -4.51 -2.45
CA SER A 96 -3.31 -4.53 -3.18
C SER A 96 -3.11 -4.77 -4.69
N ASP A 97 -2.22 -4.00 -5.32
CA ASP A 97 -2.12 -3.94 -6.77
C ASP A 97 -1.20 -5.02 -7.36
N PHE A 98 -0.17 -5.41 -6.63
CA PHE A 98 0.78 -6.41 -7.08
C PHE A 98 0.55 -7.77 -6.40
N MET A 99 0.63 -7.85 -5.07
CA MET A 99 0.56 -9.13 -4.38
C MET A 99 -0.80 -9.80 -4.57
N ILE A 100 -1.90 -9.11 -4.26
CA ILE A 100 -3.25 -9.69 -4.35
C ILE A 100 -3.64 -9.94 -5.80
N LYS A 101 -3.42 -8.97 -6.70
CA LYS A 101 -3.90 -9.07 -8.09
C LYS A 101 -3.01 -9.92 -8.97
N LYS A 102 -1.68 -9.89 -8.78
CA LYS A 102 -0.71 -10.47 -9.71
C LYS A 102 0.05 -11.68 -9.17
N VAL A 103 0.15 -11.85 -7.83
CA VAL A 103 0.87 -12.99 -7.22
C VAL A 103 -0.10 -14.04 -6.71
N PHE A 104 -0.96 -13.71 -5.75
CA PHE A 104 -1.85 -14.69 -5.08
C PHE A 104 -2.86 -15.32 -6.03
N LYS A 105 -3.31 -14.59 -7.04
CA LYS A 105 -4.25 -15.11 -8.05
C LYS A 105 -3.58 -15.92 -9.16
N LYS A 106 -2.29 -15.71 -9.40
CA LYS A 106 -1.55 -16.32 -10.53
C LYS A 106 -1.01 -17.70 -10.18
N PHE A 107 -0.49 -17.89 -8.97
CA PHE A 107 0.21 -19.10 -8.57
C PHE A 107 -0.62 -19.97 -7.63
N LYS A 108 -0.41 -21.29 -7.73
CA LYS A 108 -1.01 -22.33 -6.87
C LYS A 108 0.09 -23.17 -6.22
N PRO A 109 -0.20 -23.87 -5.11
CA PRO A 109 0.79 -24.75 -4.47
C PRO A 109 1.46 -25.76 -5.40
N ALA A 110 0.75 -26.25 -6.41
CA ALA A 110 1.31 -27.17 -7.40
C ALA A 110 2.44 -26.54 -8.25
N ASP A 111 2.43 -25.23 -8.44
CA ASP A 111 3.44 -24.53 -9.23
C ASP A 111 4.78 -24.47 -8.51
N LEU A 112 4.79 -24.72 -7.19
CA LEU A 112 6.01 -24.70 -6.36
C LEU A 112 7.02 -25.79 -6.73
N ALA A 113 6.58 -26.93 -7.26
CA ALA A 113 7.47 -28.02 -7.61
C ALA A 113 8.53 -27.61 -8.65
N SER A 114 8.26 -26.58 -9.44
CA SER A 114 9.15 -26.02 -10.46
C SER A 114 9.93 -24.77 -10.02
N ILE A 115 9.63 -24.22 -8.82
CA ILE A 115 10.18 -22.96 -8.34
C ILE A 115 11.27 -23.24 -7.28
N ARG A 116 12.51 -22.89 -7.60
CA ARG A 116 13.63 -22.95 -6.65
C ARG A 116 13.83 -21.61 -5.99
N PHE A 117 13.41 -21.47 -4.73
CA PHE A 117 13.55 -20.23 -3.98
C PHE A 117 14.99 -19.69 -3.98
N SER A 118 15.99 -20.55 -3.76
CA SER A 118 17.39 -20.12 -3.70
C SER A 118 17.88 -19.45 -4.99
N GLU A 119 17.44 -19.94 -6.16
CA GLU A 119 17.80 -19.35 -7.45
C GLU A 119 17.13 -17.99 -7.65
N LEU A 120 15.83 -17.88 -7.34
CA LEU A 120 15.09 -16.63 -7.43
C LEU A 120 15.63 -15.60 -6.43
N ASN A 121 15.94 -16.04 -5.21
CA ASN A 121 16.50 -15.17 -4.19
C ASN A 121 17.87 -14.62 -4.58
N SER A 122 18.74 -15.44 -5.18
CA SER A 122 20.03 -14.97 -5.68
C SER A 122 19.88 -13.87 -6.74
N LYS A 123 18.91 -14.00 -7.65
CA LYS A 123 18.61 -12.97 -8.65
C LYS A 123 18.01 -11.71 -8.02
N ALA A 124 17.11 -11.88 -7.05
CA ALA A 124 16.52 -10.75 -6.31
C ALA A 124 17.59 -9.98 -5.53
N GLU A 125 18.52 -10.68 -4.84
CA GLU A 125 19.62 -10.05 -4.13
C GLU A 125 20.58 -9.29 -5.07
N LEU A 126 20.86 -9.83 -6.25
CA LEU A 126 21.64 -9.10 -7.26
C LEU A 126 20.93 -7.83 -7.72
N MET A 127 19.61 -7.89 -7.96
CA MET A 127 18.83 -6.70 -8.30
C MET A 127 18.83 -5.66 -7.18
N LYS A 128 18.57 -6.08 -5.94
CA LYS A 128 18.63 -5.20 -4.77
C LYS A 128 19.95 -4.43 -4.72
N ASN A 129 21.06 -5.14 -4.80
CA ASN A 129 22.38 -4.57 -4.60
C ASN A 129 22.86 -3.74 -5.79
N GLN A 130 22.47 -4.06 -7.01
CA GLN A 130 23.02 -3.46 -8.22
C GLN A 130 22.09 -2.42 -8.86
N LEU A 131 20.77 -2.63 -8.79
CA LEU A 131 19.80 -1.72 -9.39
C LEU A 131 19.17 -0.77 -8.37
N PHE A 132 19.09 -1.16 -7.09
CA PHE A 132 18.44 -0.39 -6.03
C PHE A 132 19.30 -0.24 -4.76
N PRO A 133 20.59 0.11 -4.87
CA PRO A 133 21.49 0.19 -3.70
C PRO A 133 21.08 1.28 -2.70
N GLU A 134 20.31 2.29 -3.14
CA GLU A 134 19.88 3.44 -2.34
C GLU A 134 18.69 3.13 -1.40
N LEU A 135 18.01 2.00 -1.62
CA LEU A 135 16.86 1.64 -0.80
C LEU A 135 17.28 1.17 0.61
N PRO A 136 16.38 1.31 1.61
CA PRO A 136 16.72 1.07 3.01
C PRO A 136 16.73 -0.43 3.39
N TRP A 137 17.43 -1.28 2.60
CA TRP A 137 17.47 -2.74 2.79
C TRP A 137 17.84 -3.20 4.20
N LYS A 138 18.74 -2.47 4.85
CA LYS A 138 19.23 -2.82 6.19
C LYS A 138 18.33 -2.33 7.31
N SER A 139 17.62 -1.23 7.11
CA SER A 139 16.79 -0.60 8.15
C SER A 139 15.32 -0.97 8.01
N ASP A 140 14.83 -1.20 6.79
CA ASP A 140 13.45 -1.54 6.50
C ASP A 140 13.36 -2.33 5.18
N GLU A 141 13.60 -3.64 5.26
CA GLU A 141 13.60 -4.51 4.08
C GLU A 141 12.21 -4.61 3.44
N GLU A 142 11.14 -4.58 4.22
CA GLU A 142 9.77 -4.60 3.69
C GLU A 142 9.50 -3.39 2.80
N LYS A 143 9.79 -2.19 3.31
CA LYS A 143 9.64 -0.94 2.58
C LYS A 143 10.47 -0.91 1.30
N ALA A 144 11.73 -1.33 1.43
CA ALA A 144 12.63 -1.42 0.27
C ALA A 144 12.11 -2.40 -0.78
N THR A 145 11.59 -3.55 -0.35
CA THR A 145 10.97 -4.55 -1.24
C THR A 145 9.74 -3.97 -1.95
N ALA A 146 8.87 -3.28 -1.21
CA ALA A 146 7.68 -2.66 -1.79
C ALA A 146 8.07 -1.59 -2.84
N PHE A 147 9.02 -0.72 -2.54
CA PHE A 147 9.48 0.30 -3.50
C PHE A 147 10.14 -0.29 -4.74
N MET A 148 10.96 -1.33 -4.59
CA MET A 148 11.54 -2.03 -5.75
C MET A 148 10.44 -2.59 -6.65
N ILE A 149 9.47 -3.32 -6.07
CA ILE A 149 8.34 -3.89 -6.80
C ILE A 149 7.55 -2.78 -7.49
N ARG A 150 7.20 -1.71 -6.77
CA ARG A 150 6.43 -0.58 -7.29
C ARG A 150 7.12 0.06 -8.48
N THR A 151 8.40 0.37 -8.35
CA THR A 151 9.18 1.01 -9.42
C THR A 151 9.19 0.18 -10.70
N LEU A 152 9.46 -1.11 -10.57
CA LEU A 152 9.51 -2.00 -11.74
C LEU A 152 8.12 -2.24 -12.34
N ASP A 153 7.09 -2.36 -11.52
CA ASP A 153 5.71 -2.54 -11.97
C ASP A 153 5.16 -1.30 -12.68
N ASP A 154 5.46 -0.10 -12.16
CA ASP A 154 5.08 1.17 -12.80
C ASP A 154 5.75 1.33 -14.17
N MET A 155 7.04 0.97 -14.29
CA MET A 155 7.76 0.98 -15.56
C MET A 155 7.15 0.00 -16.58
N GLU A 156 6.86 -1.23 -16.15
CA GLU A 156 6.21 -2.22 -17.00
C GLU A 156 4.84 -1.75 -17.46
N GLN A 157 4.00 -1.30 -16.55
CA GLN A 157 2.66 -0.82 -16.86
C GLN A 157 2.68 0.40 -17.79
N HIS A 158 3.62 1.31 -17.58
CA HIS A 158 3.78 2.48 -18.42
C HIS A 158 4.11 2.10 -19.87
N LEU A 159 5.08 1.20 -20.07
CA LEU A 159 5.44 0.72 -21.40
C LEU A 159 4.33 -0.14 -22.02
N ARG A 160 3.66 -0.96 -21.26
CA ARG A 160 2.50 -1.71 -21.72
C ARG A 160 1.38 -0.77 -22.20
N ASN A 161 1.09 0.27 -21.43
CA ASN A 161 0.10 1.26 -21.83
C ASN A 161 0.49 1.96 -23.12
N HIS A 162 1.76 2.29 -23.30
CA HIS A 162 2.26 2.92 -24.53
C HIS A 162 2.21 1.97 -25.74
N LEU A 163 2.65 0.73 -25.57
CA LEU A 163 2.88 -0.21 -26.68
C LEU A 163 1.63 -1.01 -27.08
N GLU A 164 0.77 -1.35 -26.12
CA GLU A 164 -0.32 -2.30 -26.31
C GLU A 164 -1.72 -1.67 -26.12
N VAL A 165 -1.91 -0.86 -25.09
CA VAL A 165 -3.25 -0.42 -24.64
C VAL A 165 -3.63 0.96 -25.16
N MET A 166 -2.71 1.93 -25.16
CA MET A 166 -2.93 3.34 -25.53
C MET A 166 -4.22 3.92 -24.94
N PRO A 167 -4.35 4.00 -23.60
CA PRO A 167 -5.55 4.52 -22.97
C PRO A 167 -5.80 5.99 -23.35
N ASN A 168 -7.06 6.40 -23.40
CA ASN A 168 -7.41 7.79 -23.63
C ASN A 168 -6.73 8.72 -22.61
N GLY A 169 -6.07 9.76 -23.10
CA GLY A 169 -5.34 10.71 -22.26
C GLY A 169 -3.98 10.21 -21.76
N PHE A 170 -3.49 9.07 -22.24
CA PHE A 170 -2.16 8.59 -21.91
C PHE A 170 -1.09 9.56 -22.39
N VAL A 171 -0.17 9.90 -21.48
CA VAL A 171 1.01 10.73 -21.76
C VAL A 171 2.24 9.89 -21.49
N PHE A 172 3.13 9.76 -22.48
CA PHE A 172 4.36 9.01 -22.34
C PHE A 172 5.35 9.74 -21.43
N ASP A 173 5.76 9.11 -20.32
CA ASP A 173 6.77 9.63 -19.40
C ASP A 173 8.18 9.20 -19.86
N THR A 174 8.86 10.12 -20.51
CA THR A 174 10.23 9.90 -21.01
C THR A 174 11.22 9.65 -19.87
N LYS A 175 11.04 10.28 -18.69
CA LYS A 175 11.97 10.09 -17.56
C LYS A 175 11.88 8.66 -17.00
N LEU A 176 10.65 8.17 -16.85
CA LEU A 176 10.41 6.80 -16.39
C LEU A 176 10.98 5.79 -17.40
N PHE A 177 10.84 6.07 -18.70
CA PHE A 177 11.44 5.22 -19.74
C PHE A 177 12.97 5.24 -19.72
N GLU A 178 13.61 6.40 -19.58
CA GLU A 178 15.08 6.49 -19.51
C GLU A 178 15.62 5.76 -18.27
N GLN A 179 14.92 5.81 -17.14
CA GLN A 179 15.28 5.03 -15.97
C GLN A 179 15.14 3.52 -16.20
N ALA A 180 14.08 3.08 -16.85
CA ALA A 180 13.87 1.68 -17.22
C ALA A 180 14.97 1.18 -18.17
N LYS A 181 15.36 2.01 -19.13
CA LYS A 181 16.46 1.76 -20.06
C LYS A 181 17.82 1.68 -19.35
N GLU A 182 18.06 2.52 -18.35
CA GLU A 182 19.25 2.42 -17.52
C GLU A 182 19.32 1.07 -16.81
N TYR A 183 18.21 0.61 -16.21
CA TYR A 183 18.15 -0.71 -15.58
C TYR A 183 18.36 -1.85 -16.57
N PHE A 184 17.81 -1.75 -17.77
CA PHE A 184 18.05 -2.69 -18.85
C PHE A 184 19.55 -2.77 -19.18
N HIS A 185 20.22 -1.64 -19.41
CA HIS A 185 21.66 -1.60 -19.74
C HIS A 185 22.53 -2.12 -18.59
N LYS A 186 22.28 -1.72 -17.35
CA LYS A 186 22.99 -2.26 -16.18
C LYS A 186 22.86 -3.79 -16.11
N THR A 187 21.64 -4.32 -16.35
CA THR A 187 21.38 -5.75 -16.30
C THR A 187 22.20 -6.53 -17.34
N THR A 188 22.45 -5.97 -18.53
CA THR A 188 23.28 -6.62 -19.56
C THR A 188 24.74 -6.86 -19.11
N THR A 189 25.21 -6.11 -18.12
CA THR A 189 26.60 -6.21 -17.62
C THR A 189 26.73 -7.14 -16.41
N ILE A 190 25.62 -7.53 -15.76
CA ILE A 190 25.60 -8.33 -14.54
C ILE A 190 25.39 -9.81 -14.90
N SER A 191 26.44 -10.63 -14.74
CA SER A 191 26.45 -12.05 -15.16
C SER A 191 25.23 -12.84 -14.70
N GLY A 192 24.77 -12.67 -13.45
CA GLY A 192 23.61 -13.39 -12.90
C GLY A 192 22.24 -12.89 -13.39
N LEU A 193 22.18 -11.73 -14.07
CA LEU A 193 20.96 -11.12 -14.55
C LEU A 193 20.84 -11.07 -16.07
N LYS A 194 21.88 -11.41 -16.82
CA LYS A 194 21.89 -11.38 -18.29
C LYS A 194 20.75 -12.19 -18.92
N THR A 195 20.29 -13.24 -18.28
CA THR A 195 19.16 -14.07 -18.79
C THR A 195 17.88 -13.28 -19.01
N PHE A 196 17.71 -12.13 -18.34
CA PHE A 196 16.55 -11.25 -18.54
C PHE A 196 16.65 -10.41 -19.83
N THR A 197 17.85 -10.25 -20.38
CA THR A 197 18.13 -9.44 -21.56
C THR A 197 18.49 -10.28 -22.79
N ASP A 198 19.16 -11.44 -22.60
CA ASP A 198 19.67 -12.27 -23.69
C ASP A 198 18.56 -13.08 -24.38
N ASN A 199 17.49 -13.42 -23.67
CA ASN A 199 16.38 -14.23 -24.18
C ASN A 199 15.21 -13.40 -24.70
N ILE A 200 15.42 -12.13 -25.06
CA ILE A 200 14.36 -11.28 -25.58
C ILE A 200 14.08 -11.63 -27.05
N THR A 201 12.90 -12.18 -27.30
CA THR A 201 12.40 -12.44 -28.64
C THR A 201 11.31 -11.41 -28.99
N LEU A 202 11.56 -10.58 -30.01
CA LEU A 202 10.61 -9.52 -30.43
C LEU A 202 9.50 -10.02 -31.38
N SER A 203 9.41 -11.32 -31.62
CA SER A 203 8.51 -11.92 -32.62
C SER A 203 7.02 -11.88 -32.27
N ASP A 204 6.67 -11.67 -31.01
CA ASP A 204 5.30 -11.83 -30.53
C ASP A 204 4.51 -10.52 -30.40
N VAL A 205 5.13 -9.37 -30.68
CA VAL A 205 4.45 -8.07 -30.57
C VAL A 205 3.75 -7.75 -31.87
N LYS A 206 2.46 -8.05 -31.95
CA LYS A 206 1.59 -7.66 -33.05
C LYS A 206 1.28 -6.17 -32.96
N ASN A 207 1.78 -5.38 -33.88
CA ASN A 207 1.57 -3.92 -33.99
C ASN A 207 2.23 -3.07 -32.87
N PRO A 208 3.55 -2.93 -32.84
CA PRO A 208 4.20 -2.10 -31.86
C PRO A 208 3.99 -0.61 -32.18
N ASN A 209 3.36 0.11 -31.26
CA ASN A 209 3.23 1.59 -31.34
C ASN A 209 4.54 2.30 -30.99
N GLY A 210 5.63 1.61 -30.72
CA GLY A 210 6.87 2.14 -30.20
C GLY A 210 8.11 1.73 -31.00
N THR A 211 9.28 2.19 -30.52
CA THR A 211 10.58 1.83 -31.10
C THR A 211 11.02 0.42 -30.68
N VAL A 212 11.97 -0.15 -31.43
CA VAL A 212 12.60 -1.44 -31.08
C VAL A 212 13.24 -1.43 -29.69
N GLU A 213 13.80 -0.29 -29.29
CA GLU A 213 14.38 -0.11 -27.97
C GLU A 213 13.31 -0.17 -26.87
N GLN A 214 12.19 0.52 -27.04
CA GLN A 214 11.06 0.47 -26.11
C GLN A 214 10.52 -0.95 -25.96
N LEU A 215 10.41 -1.70 -27.06
CA LEU A 215 9.99 -3.10 -27.04
C LEU A 215 10.97 -3.99 -26.27
N ARG A 216 12.29 -3.81 -26.46
CA ARG A 216 13.30 -4.57 -25.71
C ARG A 216 13.25 -4.29 -24.22
N VAL A 217 13.12 -3.02 -23.83
CA VAL A 217 12.99 -2.62 -22.44
C VAL A 217 11.71 -3.17 -21.83
N TYR A 218 10.61 -3.18 -22.57
CA TYR A 218 9.34 -3.75 -22.12
C TYR A 218 9.42 -5.26 -21.89
N GLU A 219 9.96 -6.02 -22.83
CA GLU A 219 10.14 -7.49 -22.68
C GLU A 219 11.10 -7.81 -21.50
N PHE A 220 12.15 -7.03 -21.33
CA PHE A 220 13.01 -7.13 -20.15
C PHE A 220 12.22 -6.96 -18.85
N LEU A 221 11.41 -5.90 -18.75
CA LEU A 221 10.60 -5.65 -17.55
C LEU A 221 9.58 -6.76 -17.31
N LYS A 222 8.95 -7.31 -18.34
CA LYS A 222 8.06 -8.46 -18.21
C LYS A 222 8.78 -9.67 -17.61
N ASN A 223 9.97 -9.98 -18.07
CA ASN A 223 10.78 -11.08 -17.56
C ASN A 223 11.17 -10.84 -16.09
N VAL A 224 11.54 -9.61 -15.74
CA VAL A 224 11.87 -9.22 -14.35
C VAL A 224 10.63 -9.32 -13.46
N ILE A 225 9.50 -8.79 -13.89
CA ILE A 225 8.24 -8.84 -13.13
C ILE A 225 7.79 -10.29 -12.91
N ASP A 226 7.87 -11.14 -13.92
CA ASP A 226 7.53 -12.57 -13.76
C ASP A 226 8.44 -13.26 -12.73
N MET A 227 9.73 -12.96 -12.75
CA MET A 227 10.68 -13.48 -11.75
C MET A 227 10.33 -12.96 -10.35
N ILE A 228 10.03 -11.66 -10.20
CA ILE A 228 9.67 -11.08 -8.90
C ILE A 228 8.37 -11.68 -8.36
N GLN A 229 7.36 -11.89 -9.21
CA GLN A 229 6.12 -12.56 -8.82
C GLN A 229 6.38 -13.97 -8.28
N LYS A 230 7.22 -14.74 -8.98
CA LYS A 230 7.64 -16.09 -8.55
C LYS A 230 8.44 -16.04 -7.25
N TRP A 231 9.34 -15.07 -7.11
CA TRP A 231 10.13 -14.88 -5.89
C TRP A 231 9.25 -14.54 -4.68
N CYS A 232 8.30 -13.61 -4.84
CA CYS A 232 7.35 -13.25 -3.79
C CYS A 232 6.52 -14.47 -3.37
N TYR A 233 6.01 -15.24 -4.33
CA TYR A 233 5.22 -16.42 -4.04
C TYR A 233 6.04 -17.52 -3.34
N ALA A 234 7.25 -17.79 -3.85
CA ALA A 234 8.16 -18.77 -3.25
C ALA A 234 8.54 -18.37 -1.81
N ARG A 235 8.76 -17.08 -1.54
CA ARG A 235 9.07 -16.56 -0.20
C ARG A 235 7.95 -16.80 0.82
N MET A 236 6.69 -16.78 0.37
CA MET A 236 5.53 -17.01 1.22
C MET A 236 5.33 -18.49 1.62
N VAL A 237 5.81 -19.40 0.80
CA VAL A 237 5.56 -20.83 0.98
C VAL A 237 6.80 -21.61 1.43
N ASP A 238 7.99 -21.05 1.26
CA ASP A 238 9.22 -21.59 1.83
C ASP A 238 9.18 -21.46 3.36
N SER A 239 9.32 -22.58 4.07
CA SER A 239 9.17 -22.63 5.53
C SER A 239 10.16 -21.74 6.27
N ALA A 240 11.39 -21.61 5.78
CA ALA A 240 12.43 -20.79 6.39
C ALA A 240 12.23 -19.28 6.14
N GLU A 241 11.72 -18.92 4.97
CA GLU A 241 11.48 -17.52 4.58
C GLU A 241 10.15 -16.99 5.13
N LYS A 242 9.10 -17.84 5.16
CA LYS A 242 7.79 -17.47 5.70
C LYS A 242 7.89 -16.83 7.09
N HIS A 243 8.72 -17.37 7.97
CA HIS A 243 8.90 -16.82 9.32
C HIS A 243 9.50 -15.40 9.33
N LYS A 244 10.35 -15.06 8.35
CA LYS A 244 10.97 -13.73 8.26
C LYS A 244 10.00 -12.65 7.81
N ILE A 245 8.97 -13.01 7.05
CA ILE A 245 8.00 -12.09 6.46
C ILE A 245 6.61 -12.18 7.09
N ASN A 246 6.45 -12.97 8.13
CA ASN A 246 5.15 -13.23 8.77
C ASN A 246 4.46 -11.94 9.27
N GLU A 247 5.26 -11.00 9.77
CA GLU A 247 4.79 -9.71 10.28
C GLU A 247 4.71 -8.61 9.19
N TRP A 248 5.07 -8.92 7.93
CA TRP A 248 5.08 -7.92 6.86
C TRP A 248 3.68 -7.66 6.32
N ALA A 249 3.25 -6.40 6.35
CA ALA A 249 1.99 -5.96 5.78
C ALA A 249 1.89 -6.27 4.28
N LEU A 250 3.02 -6.21 3.57
CA LEU A 250 3.12 -6.51 2.13
C LEU A 250 2.63 -7.92 1.78
N PHE A 251 2.92 -8.93 2.62
CA PHE A 251 2.57 -10.33 2.39
C PHE A 251 1.33 -10.79 3.18
N HIS A 252 0.77 -9.91 3.98
CA HIS A 252 -0.37 -10.26 4.80
C HIS A 252 -1.60 -10.58 3.96
N GLN A 253 -2.22 -11.73 4.22
CA GLN A 253 -3.47 -12.17 3.61
C GLN A 253 -4.57 -12.28 4.66
N PRO A 254 -5.84 -12.01 4.28
CA PRO A 254 -6.96 -12.35 5.16
C PRO A 254 -6.95 -13.84 5.47
N MET A 255 -7.20 -14.18 6.72
CA MET A 255 -7.34 -15.58 7.13
C MET A 255 -8.62 -16.16 6.50
N ASN A 256 -8.48 -17.31 5.84
CA ASN A 256 -9.65 -18.05 5.40
C ASN A 256 -10.30 -18.72 6.62
N LEU A 257 -11.52 -18.30 6.94
CA LEU A 257 -12.27 -18.91 8.02
C LEU A 257 -12.73 -20.32 7.63
N ASN A 258 -12.42 -21.29 8.47
CA ASN A 258 -13.05 -22.61 8.40
C ASN A 258 -14.37 -22.56 9.17
N TYR A 259 -15.49 -22.41 8.47
CA TYR A 259 -16.82 -22.31 9.11
C TYR A 259 -17.21 -23.57 9.89
N ASN A 260 -16.55 -24.71 9.66
CA ASN A 260 -16.79 -25.94 10.41
C ASN A 260 -15.90 -26.06 11.65
N ASP A 261 -14.92 -25.18 11.80
CA ASP A 261 -13.98 -25.16 12.93
C ASP A 261 -13.57 -23.71 13.22
N LEU A 262 -14.53 -22.92 13.72
CA LEU A 262 -14.31 -21.51 14.09
C LEU A 262 -13.70 -21.36 15.48
N ILE A 263 -13.82 -22.39 16.31
CA ILE A 263 -13.33 -22.39 17.68
C ILE A 263 -12.39 -23.57 17.86
N HIS A 264 -11.11 -23.31 18.02
CA HIS A 264 -10.12 -24.34 18.25
C HIS A 264 -10.29 -24.92 19.66
N ASN A 265 -10.68 -26.17 19.73
CA ASN A 265 -10.87 -26.89 20.98
C ASN A 265 -9.82 -28.00 21.13
N LYS A 266 -9.20 -28.12 22.29
CA LYS A 266 -8.43 -29.29 22.64
C LYS A 266 -9.35 -30.26 23.39
N ILE A 267 -9.47 -31.47 22.87
CA ILE A 267 -10.21 -32.56 23.49
C ILE A 267 -9.18 -33.47 24.13
N GLU A 268 -9.07 -33.41 25.48
CA GLU A 268 -8.21 -34.30 26.27
C GLU A 268 -8.98 -35.54 26.70
N THR A 269 -10.29 -35.42 26.92
CA THR A 269 -11.21 -36.50 27.24
C THR A 269 -12.22 -36.67 26.11
N GLU A 270 -12.44 -37.89 25.64
CA GLU A 270 -13.32 -38.21 24.51
C GLU A 270 -14.71 -37.56 24.67
N GLY A 271 -15.09 -36.70 23.73
CA GLY A 271 -16.38 -36.02 23.67
C GLY A 271 -16.54 -34.77 24.52
N ILE A 272 -15.54 -34.36 25.31
CA ILE A 272 -15.61 -33.18 26.18
C ILE A 272 -14.48 -32.21 25.80
N PRO A 273 -14.77 -31.03 25.23
CA PRO A 273 -13.75 -30.01 24.99
C PRO A 273 -13.31 -29.42 26.35
N GLU A 274 -12.04 -29.61 26.70
CA GLU A 274 -11.49 -29.15 27.98
C GLU A 274 -10.87 -27.75 27.88
N LYS A 275 -10.40 -27.37 26.71
CA LYS A 275 -9.78 -26.07 26.47
C LYS A 275 -10.20 -25.51 25.14
N ILE A 276 -10.47 -24.21 25.13
CA ILE A 276 -10.63 -23.39 23.95
C ILE A 276 -9.37 -22.53 23.82
N TYR A 277 -8.63 -22.66 22.74
CA TYR A 277 -7.47 -21.82 22.46
C TYR A 277 -7.32 -21.59 20.95
N GLY A 278 -6.67 -20.50 20.58
CA GLY A 278 -6.28 -20.23 19.21
C GLY A 278 -5.08 -21.07 18.79
N GLU A 279 -4.56 -20.80 17.61
CA GLU A 279 -3.30 -21.36 17.15
C GLU A 279 -2.18 -21.04 18.17
N GLU A 280 -1.27 -21.98 18.42
CA GLU A 280 -0.20 -21.81 19.42
C GLU A 280 0.64 -20.55 19.15
N GLU A 281 0.83 -20.18 17.87
CA GLU A 281 1.56 -18.99 17.44
C GLU A 281 0.88 -17.67 17.87
N THR A 282 -0.42 -17.71 18.14
CA THR A 282 -1.21 -16.54 18.58
C THR A 282 -1.42 -16.48 20.08
N LEU A 283 -1.03 -17.54 20.82
CA LEU A 283 -1.18 -17.60 22.25
C LEU A 283 -0.22 -16.62 22.94
N ARG A 284 -0.77 -15.75 23.76
CA ARG A 284 0.00 -14.76 24.52
C ARG A 284 -0.02 -15.12 25.99
N ARG A 285 1.16 -15.15 26.61
CA ARG A 285 1.26 -15.31 28.05
C ARG A 285 0.79 -14.04 28.73
N ARG A 286 -0.21 -14.16 29.58
CA ARG A 286 -0.66 -13.05 30.41
C ARG A 286 0.39 -12.78 31.49
N ASP A 287 0.89 -11.56 31.56
CA ASP A 287 1.97 -11.14 32.46
C ASP A 287 1.44 -10.05 33.42
N GLY A 288 0.63 -10.46 34.38
CA GLY A 288 0.11 -9.60 35.44
C GLY A 288 -0.63 -8.37 34.93
N PHE A 289 -0.18 -7.21 35.35
CA PHE A 289 -0.77 -5.91 34.97
C PHE A 289 -0.21 -5.30 33.66
N LYS A 290 0.72 -5.96 33.01
CA LYS A 290 1.22 -5.50 31.71
C LYS A 290 0.15 -5.64 30.64
N LEU A 291 0.22 -4.78 29.63
CA LEU A 291 -0.63 -4.91 28.45
C LEU A 291 -0.42 -6.28 27.80
N THR A 292 -1.50 -7.02 27.63
CA THR A 292 -1.49 -8.33 26.95
C THR A 292 -1.19 -8.17 25.49
N ASP A 293 -1.63 -7.04 24.92
CA ASP A 293 -1.40 -6.68 23.51
C ASP A 293 -0.41 -5.53 23.43
N SER A 294 0.63 -5.71 22.61
CA SER A 294 1.53 -4.63 22.25
C SER A 294 0.74 -3.59 21.44
N ARG A 295 1.09 -2.33 21.61
CA ARG A 295 0.56 -1.27 20.73
C ARG A 295 1.06 -1.53 19.32
N TYR A 296 0.19 -1.29 18.36
CA TYR A 296 0.58 -1.29 16.96
C TYR A 296 1.49 -0.11 16.64
N ASP A 297 2.48 -0.36 15.82
CA ASP A 297 3.21 0.69 15.11
C ASP A 297 2.34 1.27 13.97
N ASN A 298 2.83 2.34 13.34
CA ASN A 298 2.08 3.03 12.29
C ASN A 298 1.75 2.10 11.11
N ARG A 299 2.65 1.22 10.71
CA ARG A 299 2.45 0.27 9.61
C ARG A 299 1.34 -0.74 9.90
N LYS A 300 1.34 -1.31 11.10
CA LYS A 300 0.30 -2.24 11.53
C LYS A 300 -1.07 -1.57 11.60
N VAL A 301 -1.13 -0.34 12.17
CA VAL A 301 -2.37 0.45 12.20
C VAL A 301 -2.87 0.71 10.79
N MET A 302 -2.01 1.17 9.89
CA MET A 302 -2.39 1.43 8.50
C MET A 302 -2.85 0.16 7.78
N GLY A 303 -2.22 -0.98 8.08
CA GLY A 303 -2.63 -2.29 7.57
C GLY A 303 -4.05 -2.67 7.99
N GLU A 304 -4.40 -2.46 9.26
CA GLU A 304 -5.76 -2.71 9.77
C GLU A 304 -6.80 -1.76 9.16
N VAL A 305 -6.47 -0.48 9.04
CA VAL A 305 -7.35 0.52 8.41
C VAL A 305 -7.65 0.15 6.96
N GLU A 306 -6.65 -0.34 6.21
CA GLU A 306 -6.81 -0.74 4.81
C GLU A 306 -7.68 -2.01 4.65
N TYR A 307 -7.83 -2.80 5.71
CA TYR A 307 -8.75 -3.93 5.75
C TYR A 307 -10.19 -3.55 6.09
N CYS A 308 -10.46 -2.29 6.35
CA CYS A 308 -11.81 -1.85 6.65
C CYS A 308 -12.76 -2.23 5.51
N VAL A 309 -13.76 -3.03 5.81
CA VAL A 309 -14.78 -3.52 4.85
C VAL A 309 -16.08 -2.73 4.93
N PHE A 310 -16.07 -1.58 5.59
CA PHE A 310 -17.24 -0.72 5.77
C PHE A 310 -18.46 -1.51 6.29
N CYS A 311 -18.25 -2.33 7.32
CA CYS A 311 -19.28 -3.23 7.86
C CYS A 311 -20.51 -2.50 8.38
N HIS A 312 -20.39 -1.22 8.74
CA HIS A 312 -21.49 -0.33 9.13
C HIS A 312 -22.48 -0.05 7.99
N GLU A 313 -22.09 -0.26 6.73
CA GLU A 313 -22.95 -0.10 5.55
C GLU A 313 -23.66 -1.40 5.15
N ARG A 314 -23.37 -2.51 5.86
CA ARG A 314 -23.90 -3.84 5.56
C ARG A 314 -25.03 -4.28 6.49
N GLY A 315 -25.51 -3.38 7.32
CA GLY A 315 -26.60 -3.62 8.28
C GLY A 315 -27.98 -3.73 7.64
#